data_8affe6bb954af15640fe7b3211d79e02
#
_entry.id   8affe6bb954af15640fe7b3211d79e02
#
_cell.length_a   1.000
_cell.length_b   1.000
_cell.length_c   1.000
_cell.angle_alpha   90.00
_cell.angle_beta   90.00
_cell.angle_gamma   90.00
#
_symmetry.space_group_name_H-M   'P 1'
#
loop_
_entity.id
_entity.type
_entity.pdbx_description
1 polymer ?
#
loop_
_entity_poly.entity_id
_entity_poly.type
_entity_poly.pdbx_seq_one_letter_code
_entity_poly.pdbx_strand_id
1 'polypeptide(L)'
;MDAEQHLQDQVLLGDDEKIAAFVEAHRPALVAIDAPLSLPLGLCCLEGTCSCQPLSSRKGRQCERELSVLGIGCYYTTKRSIIKGMVYRGIGLKADLEEQGYTVIEIYPYASKVRLLGSLPKKTTVAGRQALQKGLQRLIPSIPSPQEDLLSHDTLDALLAAYTGFLYHCGETEALGDPLEGLLHIPTSRSGT
;
A
#
# COMPACT_ATOMS: atom_id res chain seq x y z
N MET A 1 -9.25 -9.87 5.33
CA MET A 1 -10.12 -10.29 4.21
C MET A 1 -9.79 -11.75 3.92
N ASP A 2 -10.82 -12.58 3.67
CA ASP A 2 -10.63 -14.00 3.36
C ASP A 2 -10.56 -14.27 1.84
N ALA A 3 -10.48 -15.54 1.46
CA ALA A 3 -10.41 -15.98 0.07
C ALA A 3 -11.71 -15.72 -0.73
N GLU A 4 -12.82 -15.55 -0.07
CA GLU A 4 -14.12 -15.20 -0.64
C GLU A 4 -14.37 -13.68 -0.70
N GLN A 5 -13.34 -12.88 -0.43
CA GLN A 5 -13.36 -11.39 -0.41
C GLN A 5 -14.27 -10.80 0.68
N HIS A 6 -14.54 -11.53 1.75
CA HIS A 6 -15.25 -10.99 2.90
C HIS A 6 -14.28 -10.29 3.85
N LEU A 7 -14.64 -9.09 4.27
CA LEU A 7 -13.94 -8.40 5.35
C LEU A 7 -14.20 -9.13 6.67
N GLN A 8 -13.15 -9.66 7.30
CA GLN A 8 -13.26 -10.42 8.54
C GLN A 8 -13.25 -9.50 9.76
N ASP A 9 -12.38 -8.51 9.75
CA ASP A 9 -12.24 -7.55 10.84
C ASP A 9 -11.61 -6.25 10.34
N GLN A 10 -11.87 -5.15 11.05
CA GLN A 10 -11.22 -3.85 10.83
C GLN A 10 -11.04 -3.12 12.14
N VAL A 11 -9.88 -2.52 12.33
CA VAL A 11 -9.57 -1.75 13.53
C VAL A 11 -8.62 -0.61 13.19
N LEU A 12 -8.73 0.50 13.93
CA LEU A 12 -7.79 1.60 13.87
C LEU A 12 -6.77 1.46 15.01
N LEU A 13 -5.51 1.24 14.65
CA LEU A 13 -4.41 1.04 15.61
C LEU A 13 -3.36 2.14 15.44
N GLY A 14 -2.86 2.66 16.56
CA GLY A 14 -1.91 3.78 16.58
C GLY A 14 -0.45 3.37 16.72
N ASP A 15 -0.18 2.19 17.27
CA ASP A 15 1.17 1.70 17.55
C ASP A 15 1.47 0.35 16.91
N ASP A 16 2.77 0.08 16.70
CA ASP A 16 3.22 -1.09 15.96
C ASP A 16 3.07 -2.38 16.77
N GLU A 17 3.15 -2.32 18.10
CA GLU A 17 2.93 -3.48 18.97
C GLU A 17 1.48 -4.00 18.84
N LYS A 18 0.50 -3.08 18.79
CA LYS A 18 -0.91 -3.45 18.57
C LYS A 18 -1.14 -3.96 17.16
N ILE A 19 -0.43 -3.42 16.16
CA ILE A 19 -0.50 -3.94 14.79
C ILE A 19 0.02 -5.37 14.75
N ALA A 20 1.18 -5.64 15.35
CA ALA A 20 1.75 -6.98 15.42
C ALA A 20 0.83 -7.97 16.15
N ALA A 21 0.27 -7.56 17.29
CA ALA A 21 -0.70 -8.38 18.04
C ALA A 21 -1.98 -8.67 17.23
N PHE A 22 -2.47 -7.70 16.45
CA PHE A 22 -3.61 -7.89 15.56
C PHE A 22 -3.28 -8.88 14.43
N VAL A 23 -2.10 -8.77 13.83
CA VAL A 23 -1.62 -9.71 12.80
C VAL A 23 -1.47 -11.12 13.39
N GLU A 24 -0.88 -11.26 14.57
CA GLU A 24 -0.72 -12.53 15.26
C GLU A 24 -2.08 -13.19 15.58
N ALA A 25 -3.05 -12.41 16.04
CA ALA A 25 -4.40 -12.92 16.35
C ALA A 25 -5.13 -13.47 15.12
N HIS A 26 -4.95 -12.84 13.96
CA HIS A 26 -5.64 -13.21 12.72
C HIS A 26 -4.85 -14.16 11.81
N ARG A 27 -3.53 -14.30 12.03
CA ARG A 27 -2.62 -15.17 11.26
C ARG A 27 -2.86 -15.12 9.74
N PRO A 28 -2.78 -13.91 9.13
CA PRO A 28 -3.03 -13.80 7.70
C PRO A 28 -1.92 -14.51 6.89
N ALA A 29 -2.26 -15.02 5.73
CA ALA A 29 -1.29 -15.58 4.78
C ALA A 29 -0.36 -14.49 4.20
N LEU A 30 -0.79 -13.22 4.24
CA LEU A 30 -0.09 -12.09 3.66
C LEU A 30 -0.45 -10.79 4.40
N VAL A 31 0.54 -9.91 4.59
CA VAL A 31 0.36 -8.54 5.09
C VAL A 31 0.70 -7.54 3.99
N ALA A 32 -0.26 -6.71 3.60
CA ALA A 32 -0.08 -5.65 2.61
C ALA A 32 0.03 -4.30 3.31
N ILE A 33 1.14 -3.59 3.14
CA ILE A 33 1.44 -2.33 3.84
C ILE A 33 1.44 -1.15 2.86
N ASP A 34 0.67 -0.10 3.16
CA ASP A 34 0.69 1.19 2.48
C ASP A 34 1.82 2.08 3.03
N ALA A 35 3.04 1.72 2.75
CA ALA A 35 4.23 2.53 3.01
C ALA A 35 5.39 2.06 2.15
N PRO A 36 6.39 2.92 1.85
CA PRO A 36 7.64 2.45 1.30
C PRO A 36 8.35 1.51 2.28
N LEU A 37 8.65 0.29 1.85
CA LEU A 37 9.25 -0.76 2.69
C LEU A 37 10.75 -0.96 2.42
N SER A 38 11.36 -0.04 1.70
CA SER A 38 12.80 -0.08 1.37
C SER A 38 13.33 1.32 1.09
N LEU A 39 14.65 1.43 1.07
CA LEU A 39 15.35 2.64 0.66
C LEU A 39 15.86 2.51 -0.79
N PRO A 40 16.08 3.63 -1.51
CA PRO A 40 16.81 3.61 -2.76
C PRO A 40 18.17 2.92 -2.62
N LEU A 41 18.54 2.10 -3.59
CA LEU A 41 19.83 1.39 -3.61
C LEU A 41 21.00 2.36 -3.37
N GLY A 42 21.91 1.99 -2.47
CA GLY A 42 23.05 2.79 -2.04
C GLY A 42 22.77 3.70 -0.84
N LEU A 43 21.51 3.91 -0.46
CA LEU A 43 21.19 4.63 0.78
C LEU A 43 21.10 3.65 1.96
N CYS A 44 21.80 3.98 3.05
CA CYS A 44 21.63 3.31 4.34
C CYS A 44 20.62 4.03 5.24
N CYS A 45 20.29 5.28 4.93
CA CYS A 45 19.30 6.08 5.64
C CYS A 45 18.83 7.28 4.79
N LEU A 46 17.83 8.00 5.27
CA LEU A 46 17.31 9.23 4.65
C LEU A 46 17.81 10.51 5.33
N GLU A 47 18.84 10.42 6.17
CA GLU A 47 19.37 11.60 6.89
C GLU A 47 20.29 12.44 6.00
N GLY A 48 20.04 13.75 6.01
CA GLY A 48 20.80 14.70 5.20
C GLY A 48 22.29 14.80 5.60
N THR A 49 22.60 14.47 6.86
CA THR A 49 23.97 14.48 7.41
C THR A 49 24.78 13.24 7.08
N CYS A 50 24.13 12.14 6.65
CA CYS A 50 24.81 10.91 6.29
C CYS A 50 25.46 11.04 4.90
N SER A 51 26.68 10.50 4.75
CA SER A 51 27.45 10.53 3.49
C SER A 51 26.96 9.52 2.44
N CYS A 52 26.05 8.59 2.78
CA CYS A 52 25.54 7.62 1.83
C CYS A 52 24.86 8.31 0.62
N GLN A 53 25.05 7.75 -0.57
CA GLN A 53 24.49 8.28 -1.81
C GLN A 53 23.69 7.20 -2.53
N PRO A 54 22.58 7.56 -3.22
CA PRO A 54 21.88 6.60 -4.05
C PRO A 54 22.77 6.18 -5.23
N LEU A 55 22.70 4.92 -5.63
CA LEU A 55 23.42 4.42 -6.82
C LEU A 55 22.87 5.03 -8.11
N SER A 56 21.56 5.30 -8.15
CA SER A 56 20.93 5.95 -9.30
C SER A 56 21.02 7.48 -9.16
N SER A 57 21.37 8.18 -10.24
CA SER A 57 21.23 9.64 -10.33
C SER A 57 19.78 10.12 -10.42
N ARG A 58 18.84 9.20 -10.71
CA ARG A 58 17.41 9.49 -10.78
C ARG A 58 16.81 9.53 -9.38
N LYS A 59 15.83 10.40 -9.19
CA LYS A 59 15.13 10.59 -7.91
C LYS A 59 14.34 9.35 -7.51
N GLY A 60 14.39 8.98 -6.22
CA GLY A 60 13.58 7.94 -5.60
C GLY A 60 13.96 6.51 -6.01
N ARG A 61 13.12 5.57 -5.62
CA ARG A 61 13.23 4.15 -5.96
C ARG A 61 12.75 3.89 -7.39
N GLN A 62 13.12 2.75 -7.97
CA GLN A 62 12.69 2.38 -9.31
C GLN A 62 11.17 2.25 -9.42
N CYS A 63 10.51 1.60 -8.45
CA CYS A 63 9.06 1.46 -8.43
C CYS A 63 8.31 2.81 -8.48
N GLU A 64 8.83 3.84 -7.79
CA GLU A 64 8.26 5.19 -7.79
C GLU A 64 8.40 5.88 -9.16
N ARG A 65 9.51 5.64 -9.85
CA ARG A 65 9.71 6.12 -11.22
C ARG A 65 8.79 5.43 -12.21
N GLU A 66 8.59 4.13 -12.05
CA GLU A 66 7.68 3.34 -12.89
C GLU A 66 6.22 3.77 -12.68
N LEU A 67 5.80 4.05 -11.44
CA LEU A 67 4.49 4.69 -11.17
C LEU A 67 4.33 6.00 -11.94
N SER A 68 5.38 6.84 -11.95
CA SER A 68 5.36 8.10 -12.71
C SER A 68 5.18 7.88 -14.21
N VAL A 69 5.83 6.86 -14.80
CA VAL A 69 5.66 6.48 -16.21
C VAL A 69 4.22 6.05 -16.49
N LEU A 70 3.57 5.40 -15.54
CA LEU A 70 2.15 5.01 -15.60
C LEU A 70 1.19 6.19 -15.36
N GLY A 71 1.69 7.42 -15.16
CA GLY A 71 0.88 8.59 -14.84
C GLY A 71 0.33 8.61 -13.41
N ILE A 72 0.85 7.75 -12.52
CA ILE A 72 0.43 7.64 -11.13
C ILE A 72 1.42 8.41 -10.26
N GLY A 73 0.97 9.56 -9.72
CA GLY A 73 1.80 10.39 -8.84
C GLY A 73 2.03 9.74 -7.47
N CYS A 74 3.27 9.83 -6.96
CA CYS A 74 3.63 9.38 -5.61
C CYS A 74 4.66 10.31 -4.97
N TYR A 75 4.87 10.16 -3.65
CA TYR A 75 6.00 10.77 -2.96
C TYR A 75 7.25 9.91 -3.20
N TYR A 76 8.35 10.58 -3.60
CA TYR A 76 9.62 9.90 -3.81
C TYR A 76 10.38 9.69 -2.49
N THR A 77 10.88 8.50 -2.26
CA THR A 77 11.77 8.18 -1.14
C THR A 77 13.15 8.77 -1.39
N THR A 78 13.46 9.84 -0.68
CA THR A 78 14.73 10.57 -0.81
C THR A 78 15.13 11.16 0.54
N LYS A 79 16.39 11.61 0.67
CA LYS A 79 16.85 12.34 1.87
C LYS A 79 16.07 13.63 2.17
N ARG A 80 15.34 14.17 1.21
CA ARG A 80 14.47 15.36 1.37
C ARG A 80 12.98 15.01 1.49
N SER A 81 12.64 13.73 1.58
CA SER A 81 11.24 13.31 1.66
C SER A 81 10.59 13.77 2.96
N ILE A 82 9.37 14.27 2.86
CA ILE A 82 8.55 14.63 4.02
C ILE A 82 7.95 13.40 4.71
N ILE A 83 7.98 12.23 4.07
CA ILE A 83 7.42 10.97 4.58
C ILE A 83 8.47 10.06 5.25
N LYS A 84 9.64 10.59 5.64
CA LYS A 84 10.73 9.78 6.24
C LYS A 84 10.27 8.91 7.41
N GLY A 85 9.48 9.48 8.32
CA GLY A 85 8.97 8.74 9.48
C GLY A 85 8.13 7.54 9.08
N MET A 86 7.27 7.70 8.05
CA MET A 86 6.47 6.60 7.50
C MET A 86 7.35 5.54 6.84
N VAL A 87 8.39 5.94 6.09
CA VAL A 87 9.34 5.02 5.47
C VAL A 87 10.07 4.18 6.52
N TYR A 88 10.65 4.80 7.54
CA TYR A 88 11.36 4.08 8.61
C TYR A 88 10.42 3.16 9.39
N ARG A 89 9.22 3.64 9.72
CA ARG A 89 8.21 2.82 10.39
C ARG A 89 7.79 1.63 9.53
N GLY A 90 7.56 1.83 8.23
CA GLY A 90 7.20 0.75 7.31
C GLY A 90 8.29 -0.30 7.20
N ILE A 91 9.57 0.12 7.08
CA ILE A 91 10.72 -0.79 7.04
C ILE A 91 10.85 -1.59 8.35
N GLY A 92 10.69 -0.94 9.51
CA GLY A 92 10.74 -1.61 10.82
C GLY A 92 9.62 -2.64 10.95
N LEU A 93 8.37 -2.22 10.72
CA LEU A 93 7.20 -3.11 10.81
C LEU A 93 7.32 -4.30 9.86
N LYS A 94 7.83 -4.10 8.64
CA LYS A 94 8.10 -5.20 7.71
C LYS A 94 9.10 -6.18 8.30
N ALA A 95 10.23 -5.70 8.83
CA ALA A 95 11.27 -6.55 9.39
C ALA A 95 10.73 -7.40 10.56
N ASP A 96 9.99 -6.77 11.47
CA ASP A 96 9.40 -7.44 12.64
C ASP A 96 8.38 -8.52 12.23
N LEU A 97 7.56 -8.26 11.23
CA LEU A 97 6.57 -9.22 10.74
C LEU A 97 7.22 -10.36 9.94
N GLU A 98 8.24 -10.07 9.13
CA GLU A 98 9.00 -11.10 8.40
C GLU A 98 9.79 -12.01 9.36
N GLU A 99 10.35 -11.47 10.46
CA GLU A 99 10.98 -12.28 11.52
C GLU A 99 9.99 -13.24 12.20
N GLN A 100 8.71 -12.83 12.29
CA GLN A 100 7.62 -13.69 12.78
C GLN A 100 7.11 -14.69 11.73
N GLY A 101 7.67 -14.69 10.51
CA GLY A 101 7.34 -15.63 9.44
C GLY A 101 6.20 -15.20 8.50
N TYR A 102 5.73 -13.95 8.60
CA TYR A 102 4.71 -13.44 7.70
C TYR A 102 5.30 -13.01 6.36
N THR A 103 4.57 -13.24 5.28
CA THR A 103 4.86 -12.62 3.99
C THR A 103 4.36 -11.17 4.01
N VAL A 104 5.24 -10.21 3.70
CA VAL A 104 4.90 -8.78 3.69
C VAL A 104 5.15 -8.19 2.31
N ILE A 105 4.16 -7.47 1.79
CA ILE A 105 4.29 -6.76 0.51
C ILE A 105 4.05 -5.25 0.66
N GLU A 106 4.73 -4.48 -0.15
CA GLU A 106 4.45 -3.07 -0.35
C GLU A 106 3.35 -2.88 -1.39
N ILE A 107 2.38 -2.05 -1.06
CA ILE A 107 1.32 -1.63 -1.96
C ILE A 107 1.15 -0.10 -1.91
N TYR A 108 0.42 0.44 -2.87
CA TYR A 108 0.07 1.85 -2.90
C TYR A 108 -1.42 2.01 -3.24
N PRO A 109 -2.29 2.34 -2.26
CA PRO A 109 -3.75 2.39 -2.44
C PRO A 109 -4.19 3.30 -3.57
N TYR A 110 -3.47 4.41 -3.79
CA TYR A 110 -3.80 5.29 -4.90
C TYR A 110 -3.59 4.62 -6.27
N ALA A 111 -2.51 3.85 -6.42
CA ALA A 111 -2.27 3.07 -7.63
C ALA A 111 -3.32 1.97 -7.80
N SER A 112 -3.64 1.25 -6.71
CA SER A 112 -4.70 0.24 -6.71
C SER A 112 -6.05 0.83 -7.10
N LYS A 113 -6.41 1.99 -6.54
CA LYS A 113 -7.64 2.71 -6.92
C LYS A 113 -7.67 3.02 -8.42
N VAL A 114 -6.58 3.56 -8.96
CA VAL A 114 -6.51 3.94 -10.39
C VAL A 114 -6.66 2.71 -11.29
N ARG A 115 -6.01 1.60 -10.94
CA ARG A 115 -6.06 0.34 -11.69
C ARG A 115 -7.44 -0.34 -11.65
N LEU A 116 -8.07 -0.34 -10.48
CA LEU A 116 -9.33 -1.07 -10.26
C LEU A 116 -10.57 -0.26 -10.63
N LEU A 117 -10.55 1.05 -10.36
CA LEU A 117 -11.74 1.91 -10.41
C LEU A 117 -11.59 3.11 -11.35
N GLY A 118 -10.41 3.32 -11.92
CA GLY A 118 -10.13 4.45 -12.80
C GLY A 118 -10.09 5.80 -12.08
N SER A 119 -10.44 6.85 -12.81
CA SER A 119 -10.44 8.21 -12.28
C SER A 119 -11.69 8.45 -11.43
N LEU A 120 -11.47 8.74 -10.14
CA LEU A 120 -12.50 9.11 -9.18
C LEU A 120 -12.20 10.49 -8.58
N PRO A 121 -13.21 11.19 -8.04
CA PRO A 121 -12.99 12.43 -7.29
C PRO A 121 -12.02 12.23 -6.12
N LYS A 122 -11.41 13.32 -5.63
CA LYS A 122 -10.43 13.25 -4.53
C LYS A 122 -11.08 12.67 -3.25
N LYS A 123 -10.47 11.64 -2.66
CA LYS A 123 -10.94 10.98 -1.41
C LYS A 123 -10.98 11.91 -0.19
N THR A 124 -10.35 13.08 -0.26
CA THR A 124 -10.44 14.12 0.79
C THR A 124 -11.81 14.79 0.84
N THR A 125 -12.64 14.64 -0.20
CA THR A 125 -14.02 15.13 -0.25
C THR A 125 -15.01 14.01 0.11
N VAL A 126 -16.19 14.39 0.62
CA VAL A 126 -17.28 13.44 0.88
C VAL A 126 -17.67 12.69 -0.38
N ALA A 127 -17.87 13.41 -1.49
CA ALA A 127 -18.21 12.79 -2.78
C ALA A 127 -17.14 11.80 -3.27
N GLY A 128 -15.86 12.11 -3.04
CA GLY A 128 -14.76 11.21 -3.39
C GLY A 128 -14.74 9.93 -2.55
N ARG A 129 -14.98 10.02 -1.23
CA ARG A 129 -15.11 8.85 -0.36
C ARG A 129 -16.31 8.01 -0.74
N GLN A 130 -17.47 8.63 -0.98
CA GLN A 130 -18.67 7.91 -1.43
C GLN A 130 -18.44 7.16 -2.75
N ALA A 131 -17.80 7.80 -3.73
CA ALA A 131 -17.50 7.17 -5.01
C ALA A 131 -16.51 6.00 -4.84
N LEU A 132 -15.47 6.18 -4.03
CA LEU A 132 -14.48 5.14 -3.75
C LEU A 132 -15.11 3.96 -3.00
N GLN A 133 -15.87 4.21 -1.94
CA GLN A 133 -16.55 3.17 -1.17
C GLN A 133 -17.55 2.39 -2.02
N LYS A 134 -18.35 3.06 -2.85
CA LYS A 134 -19.26 2.42 -3.80
C LYS A 134 -18.52 1.55 -4.82
N GLY A 135 -17.34 1.98 -5.26
CA GLY A 135 -16.47 1.18 -6.11
C GLY A 135 -15.95 -0.06 -5.39
N LEU A 136 -15.46 0.11 -4.16
CA LEU A 136 -14.97 -0.99 -3.32
C LEU A 136 -16.05 -1.98 -2.93
N GLN A 137 -17.29 -1.54 -2.70
CA GLN A 137 -18.42 -2.42 -2.38
C GLN A 137 -18.70 -3.45 -3.49
N ARG A 138 -18.36 -3.17 -4.74
CA ARG A 138 -18.46 -4.13 -5.84
C ARG A 138 -17.37 -5.19 -5.80
N LEU A 139 -16.26 -4.90 -5.14
CA LEU A 139 -15.10 -5.78 -5.00
C LEU A 139 -15.12 -6.51 -3.67
N ILE A 140 -15.65 -5.88 -2.64
CA ILE A 140 -15.75 -6.39 -1.25
C ILE A 140 -17.22 -6.20 -0.81
N PRO A 141 -18.12 -7.12 -1.15
CA PRO A 141 -19.57 -6.95 -0.90
C PRO A 141 -19.95 -6.82 0.58
N SER A 142 -19.07 -7.25 1.49
CA SER A 142 -19.30 -7.23 2.94
C SER A 142 -19.15 -5.85 3.59
N ILE A 143 -18.61 -4.83 2.90
CA ILE A 143 -18.51 -3.48 3.47
C ILE A 143 -19.85 -2.73 3.35
N PRO A 144 -20.15 -1.81 4.31
CA PRO A 144 -21.39 -1.04 4.29
C PRO A 144 -21.50 -0.14 3.04
N SER A 145 -22.73 0.16 2.64
CA SER A 145 -22.94 1.16 1.61
C SER A 145 -22.60 2.57 2.16
N PRO A 146 -22.21 3.53 1.28
CA PRO A 146 -21.91 4.90 1.73
C PRO A 146 -23.09 5.64 2.36
N GLN A 147 -24.32 5.16 2.16
CA GLN A 147 -25.53 5.70 2.77
C GLN A 147 -25.77 5.19 4.19
N GLU A 148 -25.34 3.94 4.47
CA GLU A 148 -25.43 3.32 5.78
C GLU A 148 -24.31 3.79 6.70
N ASP A 149 -23.06 3.78 6.21
CA ASP A 149 -21.88 4.24 6.95
C ASP A 149 -20.80 4.71 5.98
N LEU A 150 -20.47 5.99 6.03
CA LEU A 150 -19.41 6.57 5.21
C LEU A 150 -18.04 6.38 5.87
N LEU A 151 -17.28 5.42 5.38
CA LEU A 151 -15.97 5.06 5.88
C LEU A 151 -14.95 6.21 5.78
N SER A 152 -13.99 6.22 6.70
CA SER A 152 -12.88 7.18 6.68
C SER A 152 -11.96 6.94 5.47
N HIS A 153 -11.17 7.94 5.09
CA HIS A 153 -10.20 7.77 4.00
C HIS A 153 -9.11 6.74 4.36
N ASP A 154 -8.73 6.61 5.63
CA ASP A 154 -7.74 5.63 6.07
C ASP A 154 -8.31 4.20 5.99
N THR A 155 -9.57 4.01 6.39
CA THR A 155 -10.26 2.73 6.24
C THR A 155 -10.37 2.33 4.77
N LEU A 156 -10.70 3.28 3.88
CA LEU A 156 -10.79 3.00 2.45
C LEU A 156 -9.44 2.64 1.83
N ASP A 157 -8.33 3.26 2.29
CA ASP A 157 -6.98 2.89 1.87
C ASP A 157 -6.60 1.51 2.41
N ALA A 158 -6.95 1.17 3.65
CA ALA A 158 -6.72 -0.16 4.20
C ALA A 158 -7.50 -1.25 3.46
N LEU A 159 -8.73 -0.96 3.03
CA LEU A 159 -9.52 -1.87 2.19
C LEU A 159 -8.89 -2.08 0.80
N LEU A 160 -8.36 -1.01 0.17
CA LEU A 160 -7.59 -1.13 -1.07
C LEU A 160 -6.33 -1.95 -0.88
N ALA A 161 -5.64 -1.78 0.26
CA ALA A 161 -4.46 -2.57 0.62
C ALA A 161 -4.82 -4.05 0.76
N ALA A 162 -5.85 -4.36 1.53
CA ALA A 162 -6.31 -5.74 1.75
C ALA A 162 -6.75 -6.40 0.44
N TYR A 163 -7.48 -5.67 -0.42
CA TYR A 163 -7.90 -6.20 -1.71
C TYR A 163 -6.72 -6.40 -2.67
N THR A 164 -5.73 -5.51 -2.65
CA THR A 164 -4.50 -5.69 -3.44
C THR A 164 -3.70 -6.89 -2.95
N GLY A 165 -3.65 -7.12 -1.63
CA GLY A 165 -3.07 -8.32 -1.05
C GLY A 165 -3.79 -9.60 -1.48
N PHE A 166 -5.12 -9.59 -1.53
CA PHE A 166 -5.91 -10.69 -2.10
C PHE A 166 -5.56 -10.94 -3.58
N LEU A 167 -5.49 -9.90 -4.41
CA LEU A 167 -5.09 -10.02 -5.82
C LEU A 167 -3.66 -10.55 -5.97
N TYR A 168 -2.74 -10.14 -5.09
CA TYR A 168 -1.39 -10.70 -5.05
C TYR A 168 -1.41 -12.20 -4.81
N HIS A 169 -2.18 -12.66 -3.84
CA HIS A 169 -2.34 -14.08 -3.55
C HIS A 169 -2.91 -14.84 -4.75
N CYS A 170 -3.78 -14.23 -5.54
CA CYS A 170 -4.36 -14.80 -6.76
C CYS A 170 -3.43 -14.70 -7.99
N GLY A 171 -2.27 -14.04 -7.90
CA GLY A 171 -1.39 -13.79 -9.05
C GLY A 171 -1.90 -12.70 -10.00
N GLU A 172 -2.81 -11.83 -9.54
CA GLU A 172 -3.45 -10.76 -10.33
C GLU A 172 -2.83 -9.37 -10.07
N THR A 173 -1.57 -9.33 -9.65
CA THR A 173 -0.79 -8.09 -9.50
C THR A 173 0.41 -8.09 -10.42
N GLU A 174 0.88 -6.90 -10.76
CA GLU A 174 2.21 -6.67 -11.34
C GLU A 174 3.13 -6.05 -10.30
N ALA A 175 4.42 -6.42 -10.35
CA ALA A 175 5.45 -5.88 -9.49
C ALA A 175 6.19 -4.75 -10.23
N LEU A 176 6.29 -3.59 -9.60
CA LEU A 176 7.08 -2.46 -10.07
C LEU A 176 8.37 -2.36 -9.26
N GLY A 177 9.46 -1.98 -9.90
CA GLY A 177 10.74 -1.72 -9.26
C GLY A 177 11.81 -2.78 -9.54
N ASP A 178 12.89 -2.70 -8.79
CA ASP A 178 14.01 -3.62 -8.82
C ASP A 178 13.94 -4.55 -7.59
N PRO A 179 14.03 -5.89 -7.75
CA PRO A 179 14.02 -6.82 -6.62
C PRO A 179 15.09 -6.52 -5.56
N LEU A 180 16.24 -5.97 -5.94
CA LEU A 180 17.30 -5.59 -5.00
C LEU A 180 16.97 -4.30 -4.22
N GLU A 181 16.10 -3.44 -4.78
CA GLU A 181 15.67 -2.20 -4.15
C GLU A 181 14.35 -2.38 -3.38
N GLY A 182 13.57 -3.39 -3.73
CA GLY A 182 12.25 -3.66 -3.21
C GLY A 182 11.16 -3.42 -4.25
N LEU A 183 10.16 -4.28 -4.22
CA LEU A 183 9.05 -4.30 -5.17
C LEU A 183 7.80 -3.67 -4.56
N LEU A 184 7.09 -2.90 -5.38
CA LEU A 184 5.75 -2.40 -5.10
C LEU A 184 4.75 -3.19 -5.94
N HIS A 185 3.70 -3.73 -5.33
CA HIS A 185 2.67 -4.49 -6.01
C HIS A 185 1.42 -3.66 -6.27
N ILE A 186 0.96 -3.67 -7.52
CA ILE A 186 -0.28 -3.01 -7.92
C ILE A 186 -1.15 -4.00 -8.72
N PRO A 187 -2.47 -3.85 -8.72
CA PRO A 187 -3.35 -4.69 -9.56
C PRO A 187 -2.96 -4.62 -11.03
N THR A 188 -2.98 -5.75 -11.74
CA THR A 188 -2.81 -5.77 -13.19
C THR A 188 -3.86 -4.90 -13.87
N SER A 189 -3.50 -4.26 -14.99
CA SER A 189 -4.49 -3.58 -15.81
C SER A 189 -5.50 -4.61 -16.30
N ARG A 190 -6.77 -4.46 -15.96
CA ARG A 190 -7.81 -5.22 -16.68
C ARG A 190 -7.75 -4.72 -18.12
N SER A 191 -7.32 -5.59 -19.02
CA SER A 191 -7.42 -5.34 -20.47
C SER A 191 -8.86 -4.98 -20.74
N GLY A 192 -9.11 -3.76 -21.23
CA GLY A 192 -10.47 -3.27 -21.43
C GLY A 192 -11.24 -4.25 -22.34
N THR A 193 -12.37 -4.71 -21.84
CA THR A 193 -13.45 -5.21 -22.67
C THR A 193 -14.21 -4.05 -23.25
#